data_8a6c63a2998bc1b49b4629ccb807a4a8
#
_entry.id   8a6c63a2998bc1b49b4629ccb807a4a8
#
_cell.length_a   1.000
_cell.length_b   1.000
_cell.length_c   1.000
_cell.angle_alpha   90.00
_cell.angle_beta   90.00
_cell.angle_gamma   90.00
#
_symmetry.space_group_name_H-M   'P 1'
#
loop_
_entity.id
_entity.type
_entity.pdbx_description
1 polymer ?
#
loop_
_entity_poly.entity_id
_entity_poly.type
_entity_poly.pdbx_seq_one_letter_code
_entity_poly.pdbx_strand_id
1 'polypeptide(L)'
;MMEILKELIGLKSKVIKLRELNYEIIRNDNDCFNQTEVSERIKETNYFDDYDYIMGDIAYEKVRLKGYYDSKNKKKNKINDYSTIDDYIKNYCQQGSNIFILKKIK
;
A
#
# COMPACT_ATOMS: atom_id res chain seq x y z
N MET A 1 22.75 14.99 11.96
CA MET A 1 22.50 14.53 11.92
C MET A 1 22.39 13.76 11.85
N MET A 2 22.18 13.65 11.75
CA MET A 2 21.90 12.97 11.59
C MET A 2 21.28 12.49 11.56
N GLU A 3 20.79 12.68 11.76
CA GLU A 3 20.17 12.34 11.55
C GLU A 3 19.79 12.62 10.86
N ILE A 4 19.98 13.23 10.54
CA ILE A 4 19.64 13.33 9.74
C ILE A 4 19.85 12.81 9.00
N LEU A 5 20.29 12.51 8.76
CA LEU A 5 20.29 11.72 8.07
C LEU A 5 19.78 10.79 8.18
N LYS A 6 19.40 10.52 8.91
CA LYS A 6 18.72 9.76 8.98
C LYS A 6 17.77 9.95 8.95
N GLU A 7 17.48 10.60 9.34
CA GLU A 7 16.68 10.85 9.17
C GLU A 7 16.49 11.13 8.18
N LEU A 8 17.10 11.78 7.83
CA LEU A 8 17.09 11.80 6.66
C LEU A 8 17.00 10.62 6.10
N ILE A 9 17.58 10.19 6.61
CA ILE A 9 17.43 8.98 6.39
C ILE A 9 16.22 8.59 6.78
N GLY A 10 15.70 9.31 7.56
CA GLY A 10 14.47 9.07 7.97
C GLY A 10 13.57 9.03 6.88
N LEU A 11 14.07 9.50 5.92
CA LEU A 11 13.38 9.44 4.78
C LEU A 11 13.28 8.10 4.25
N LYS A 12 13.95 7.13 4.80
CA LYS A 12 13.88 5.80 4.31
C LYS A 12 12.54 5.26 4.52
N SER A 13 12.03 4.58 3.53
CA SER A 13 10.78 3.91 3.63
C SER A 13 10.85 2.82 4.66
N LYS A 14 9.76 2.63 5.34
CA LYS A 14 9.67 1.56 6.33
C LYS A 14 9.33 0.27 5.61
N VAL A 15 9.98 -0.82 6.00
CA VAL A 15 9.73 -2.15 5.45
C VAL A 15 8.98 -2.97 6.49
N ILE A 16 7.92 -3.64 6.05
CA ILE A 16 7.11 -4.49 6.91
C ILE A 16 6.93 -5.85 6.28
N LYS A 17 6.48 -6.81 7.06
CA LYS A 17 6.20 -8.16 6.56
C LYS A 17 4.72 -8.48 6.72
N LEU A 18 4.10 -8.93 5.63
CA LEU A 18 2.72 -9.40 5.65
C LEU A 18 2.69 -10.76 4.97
N ARG A 19 2.17 -11.78 5.66
CA ARG A 19 2.06 -13.13 5.12
C ARG A 19 3.36 -13.63 4.49
N GLU A 20 4.46 -13.46 5.14
CA GLU A 20 5.77 -13.94 4.67
C GLU A 20 6.34 -13.14 3.49
N LEU A 21 5.68 -12.07 3.07
CA LEU A 21 6.19 -11.21 2.02
C LEU A 21 6.58 -9.86 2.61
N ASN A 22 7.61 -9.26 2.04
CA ASN A 22 8.09 -7.97 2.53
C ASN A 22 7.56 -6.86 1.64
N TYR A 23 7.18 -5.74 2.26
CA TYR A 23 6.63 -4.59 1.57
C TYR A 23 7.29 -3.34 2.08
N GLU A 24 7.44 -2.38 1.19
CA GLU A 24 7.90 -1.05 1.53
C GLU A 24 6.69 -0.14 1.59
N ILE A 25 6.55 0.63 2.67
CA ILE A 25 5.45 1.59 2.78
C ILE A 25 5.88 2.83 2.00
N ILE A 26 5.27 3.07 0.84
CA ILE A 26 5.67 4.21 0.00
C ILE A 26 4.71 5.39 0.10
N ARG A 27 3.56 5.20 0.74
CA ARG A 27 2.65 6.30 1.06
C ARG A 27 1.91 5.93 2.34
N ASN A 28 1.76 6.88 3.25
CA ASN A 28 1.11 6.60 4.53
C ASN A 28 0.54 7.91 5.08
N ASP A 29 -0.60 8.31 4.55
CA ASP A 29 -1.24 9.57 4.90
C ASP A 29 -1.61 9.59 6.37
N ASN A 30 -1.11 10.60 7.09
CA ASN A 30 -1.40 10.78 8.52
C ASN A 30 -1.13 9.52 9.35
N ASP A 31 -0.16 8.73 8.90
CA ASP A 31 0.24 7.51 9.60
C ASP A 31 -0.94 6.56 9.79
N CYS A 32 -1.78 6.46 8.76
CA CYS A 32 -3.01 5.68 8.85
C CYS A 32 -2.80 4.17 8.72
N PHE A 33 -1.63 3.73 8.24
CA PHE A 33 -1.38 2.30 8.08
C PHE A 33 -1.27 1.64 9.45
N ASN A 34 -2.04 0.58 9.65
CA ASN A 34 -2.00 -0.20 10.88
C ASN A 34 -1.68 -1.64 10.50
N GLN A 35 -0.47 -2.08 10.82
CA GLN A 35 -0.02 -3.40 10.42
C GLN A 35 -0.88 -4.52 10.98
N THR A 36 -1.29 -4.38 12.24
CA THR A 36 -2.12 -5.41 12.85
C THR A 36 -3.45 -5.56 12.13
N GLU A 37 -4.09 -4.44 11.83
CA GLU A 37 -5.38 -4.46 11.16
C GLU A 37 -5.27 -5.04 9.76
N VAL A 38 -4.25 -4.63 9.00
CA VAL A 38 -4.06 -5.13 7.64
C VAL A 38 -3.71 -6.61 7.68
N SER A 39 -2.85 -7.03 8.60
CA SER A 39 -2.50 -8.44 8.74
C SER A 39 -3.73 -9.29 9.02
N GLU A 40 -4.62 -8.81 9.89
CA GLU A 40 -5.85 -9.54 10.20
C GLU A 40 -6.74 -9.67 8.98
N ARG A 41 -6.78 -8.63 8.14
CA ARG A 41 -7.63 -8.64 6.95
C ARG A 41 -7.17 -9.64 5.92
N ILE A 42 -5.88 -9.91 5.83
CA ILE A 42 -5.36 -10.75 4.75
C ILE A 42 -4.80 -12.09 5.20
N LYS A 43 -4.81 -12.37 6.50
CA LYS A 43 -4.13 -13.57 7.00
C LYS A 43 -4.71 -14.87 6.48
N GLU A 44 -5.98 -14.88 6.11
CA GLU A 44 -6.64 -16.08 5.66
C GLU A 44 -6.74 -16.19 4.15
N THR A 45 -6.05 -15.33 3.41
CA THR A 45 -6.16 -15.34 1.96
C THR A 45 -4.81 -15.09 1.33
N ASN A 46 -4.57 -15.71 0.18
CA ASN A 46 -3.38 -15.41 -0.60
C ASN A 46 -3.71 -14.48 -1.78
N TYR A 47 -4.90 -13.88 -1.76
CA TYR A 47 -5.36 -13.06 -2.86
C TYR A 47 -4.38 -11.94 -3.23
N PHE A 48 -3.77 -11.30 -2.23
CA PHE A 48 -2.89 -10.16 -2.50
C PHE A 48 -1.44 -10.56 -2.78
N ASP A 49 -1.08 -11.83 -2.61
CA ASP A 49 0.31 -12.26 -2.75
C ASP A 49 0.89 -12.00 -4.15
N ASP A 50 0.06 -12.06 -5.16
CA ASP A 50 0.49 -11.92 -6.55
C ASP A 50 0.62 -10.47 -7.02
N TYR A 51 0.02 -9.53 -6.31
CA TYR A 51 0.06 -8.13 -6.71
C TYR A 51 1.38 -7.48 -6.33
N ASP A 52 1.78 -6.50 -7.12
CA ASP A 52 3.02 -5.77 -6.86
C ASP A 52 2.82 -4.66 -5.83
N TYR A 53 1.60 -4.17 -5.69
CA TYR A 53 1.25 -3.12 -4.73
C TYR A 53 -0.06 -3.44 -4.04
N ILE A 54 -0.18 -3.00 -2.79
CA ILE A 54 -1.45 -3.02 -2.09
C ILE A 54 -1.75 -1.58 -1.68
N MET A 55 -2.89 -1.07 -2.13
CA MET A 55 -3.35 0.24 -1.72
C MET A 55 -4.45 0.05 -0.70
N GLY A 56 -4.45 0.86 0.33
CA GLY A 56 -5.52 0.84 1.31
C GLY A 56 -6.07 2.23 1.54
N ASP A 57 -7.36 2.32 1.85
CA ASP A 57 -7.95 3.55 2.32
C ASP A 57 -8.85 3.23 3.50
N ILE A 58 -9.10 4.26 4.32
CA ILE A 58 -9.93 4.10 5.50
C ILE A 58 -11.28 4.72 5.19
N ALA A 59 -12.33 3.89 5.23
CA ALA A 59 -13.69 4.36 4.96
C ALA A 59 -14.58 3.85 6.08
N TYR A 60 -15.29 4.77 6.73
CA TYR A 60 -16.18 4.42 7.84
C TYR A 60 -15.47 3.57 8.89
N GLU A 61 -14.25 3.99 9.21
CA GLU A 61 -13.42 3.34 10.23
C GLU A 61 -12.99 1.92 9.86
N LYS A 62 -13.13 1.55 8.58
CA LYS A 62 -12.69 0.25 8.11
C LYS A 62 -11.68 0.41 7.00
N VAL A 63 -10.69 -0.47 6.99
CA VAL A 63 -9.70 -0.44 5.94
C VAL A 63 -10.24 -1.20 4.73
N ARG A 64 -10.08 -0.60 3.55
CA ARG A 64 -10.40 -1.26 2.28
C ARG A 64 -9.09 -1.43 1.54
N LEU A 65 -8.91 -2.58 0.91
CA LEU A 65 -7.65 -2.92 0.25
C LEU A 65 -7.90 -3.20 -1.22
N LYS A 66 -6.94 -2.81 -2.05
CA LYS A 66 -6.99 -3.08 -3.49
C LYS A 66 -5.59 -3.41 -3.97
N GLY A 67 -5.46 -4.47 -4.76
CA GLY A 67 -4.18 -4.86 -5.33
C GLY A 67 -3.94 -4.23 -6.68
N TYR A 68 -2.67 -3.93 -6.96
CA TYR A 68 -2.27 -3.38 -8.25
C TYR A 68 -1.03 -4.11 -8.77
N TYR A 69 -0.95 -4.22 -10.08
CA TYR A 69 0.23 -4.74 -10.75
C TYR A 69 1.08 -3.58 -11.24
N ASP A 70 2.39 -3.74 -11.19
CA ASP A 70 3.29 -2.79 -11.81
C ASP A 70 2.91 -2.66 -13.29
N SER A 71 3.05 -1.47 -13.86
CA SER A 71 2.66 -1.23 -15.24
C SER A 71 3.42 -2.09 -16.24
N LYS A 72 4.56 -2.64 -15.83
CA LYS A 72 5.33 -3.54 -16.69
C LYS A 72 4.96 -5.00 -16.48
N ASN A 73 4.08 -5.31 -15.55
CA ASN A 73 3.69 -6.67 -15.28
C ASN A 73 2.67 -7.13 -16.34
N LYS A 74 2.92 -8.30 -16.93
CA LYS A 74 2.05 -8.81 -17.97
C LYS A 74 0.64 -9.12 -17.47
N LYS A 75 0.46 -9.28 -16.18
CA LYS A 75 -0.85 -9.59 -15.60
C LYS A 75 -1.72 -8.36 -15.43
N LYS A 76 -1.18 -7.16 -15.64
CA LYS A 76 -1.94 -5.94 -15.43
C LYS A 76 -3.16 -5.88 -16.35
N ASN A 77 -4.17 -5.16 -15.88
CA ASN A 77 -5.35 -4.88 -16.68
C ASN A 77 -5.81 -3.47 -16.35
N LYS A 78 -6.89 -3.03 -16.97
CA LYS A 78 -7.32 -1.64 -16.83
C LYS A 78 -7.55 -1.21 -15.39
N ILE A 79 -8.05 -2.10 -14.55
CA ILE A 79 -8.41 -1.70 -13.19
C ILE A 79 -7.33 -2.02 -12.17
N ASN A 80 -6.33 -2.79 -12.55
CA ASN A 80 -5.26 -3.17 -11.62
C ASN A 80 -3.88 -2.69 -12.07
N ASP A 81 -3.79 -1.78 -13.04
CA ASP A 81 -2.54 -1.21 -13.48
C ASP A 81 -2.19 -0.07 -12.52
N TYR A 82 -1.02 -0.14 -11.89
CA TYR A 82 -0.63 0.87 -10.91
C TYR A 82 -0.67 2.30 -11.48
N SER A 83 -0.48 2.46 -12.80
CA SER A 83 -0.54 3.79 -13.39
C SER A 83 -1.92 4.42 -13.27
N THR A 84 -2.95 3.65 -12.93
CA THR A 84 -4.31 4.17 -12.77
C THR A 84 -4.66 4.48 -11.32
N ILE A 85 -3.70 4.34 -10.40
CA ILE A 85 -4.01 4.46 -8.97
C ILE A 85 -4.51 5.85 -8.58
N ASP A 86 -3.92 6.90 -9.17
CA ASP A 86 -4.34 8.25 -8.83
C ASP A 86 -5.78 8.52 -9.27
N ASP A 87 -6.16 8.00 -10.43
CA ASP A 87 -7.53 8.13 -10.90
C ASP A 87 -8.49 7.38 -10.00
N TYR A 88 -8.09 6.20 -9.53
CA TYR A 88 -8.92 5.43 -8.63
C TYR A 88 -9.14 6.19 -7.32
N ILE A 89 -8.07 6.74 -6.76
CA ILE A 89 -8.17 7.49 -5.50
C ILE A 89 -9.07 8.69 -5.69
N LYS A 90 -8.91 9.40 -6.81
CA LYS A 90 -9.70 10.60 -7.06
C LYS A 90 -11.18 10.29 -7.23
N ASN A 91 -11.49 9.19 -7.92
CA ASN A 91 -12.86 8.90 -8.31
C ASN A 91 -13.63 8.01 -7.35
N TYR A 92 -12.94 7.19 -6.59
CA TYR A 92 -13.61 6.18 -5.76
C TYR A 92 -13.35 6.28 -4.27
N CYS A 93 -12.31 7.01 -3.87
CA CYS A 93 -12.05 7.21 -2.45
C CYS A 93 -12.66 8.53 -2.03
N GLN A 94 -13.21 8.55 -0.83
CA GLN A 94 -13.83 9.76 -0.33
C GLN A 94 -12.78 10.86 -0.25
N GLN A 95 -13.14 12.08 -0.63
CA GLN A 95 -12.23 13.19 -0.56
C GLN A 95 -11.73 13.35 0.87
N GLY A 96 -10.43 13.50 1.02
CA GLY A 96 -9.84 13.62 2.34
C GLY A 96 -9.57 12.29 3.03
N SER A 97 -9.87 11.17 2.39
CA SER A 97 -9.56 9.87 2.95
C SER A 97 -8.06 9.70 3.11
N ASN A 98 -7.67 9.00 4.15
CA ASN A 98 -6.26 8.65 4.33
C ASN A 98 -5.94 7.41 3.53
N ILE A 99 -4.83 7.48 2.80
CA ILE A 99 -4.41 6.42 1.89
C ILE A 99 -3.06 5.91 2.33
N PHE A 100 -2.84 4.60 2.22
CA PHE A 100 -1.49 4.05 2.30
C PHE A 100 -1.24 3.18 1.07
N ILE A 101 0.03 3.05 0.69
CA ILE A 101 0.43 2.22 -0.44
C ILE A 101 1.64 1.42 -0.03
N LEU A 102 1.56 0.11 -0.26
CA LEU A 102 2.62 -0.83 0.05
C LEU A 102 3.15 -1.38 -1.26
N LYS A 103 4.47 -1.37 -1.42
CA LYS A 103 5.11 -1.91 -2.61
C LYS A 103 5.82 -3.20 -2.24
N LYS A 104 5.50 -4.29 -2.93
CA LYS A 104 6.13 -5.57 -2.65
C LYS A 104 7.60 -5.53 -3.02
N ILE A 105 8.45 -6.03 -2.13
CA ILE A 105 9.88 -6.12 -2.37
C ILE A 105 10.17 -7.50 -2.92
N LYS A 106 10.84 -7.53 -4.05
CA LYS A 106 11.14 -8.80 -4.72
C LYS A 106 12.56 -9.25 -4.49
#